data_b48bfbdd8b0b174004aa55f20a4512a3
#
_entry.id   b48bfbdd8b0b174004aa55f20a4512a3
#
_cell.length_a   1.000
_cell.length_b   1.000
_cell.length_c   1.000
_cell.angle_alpha   90.00
_cell.angle_beta   90.00
_cell.angle_gamma   90.00
#
_symmetry.space_group_name_H-M   'P 1'
#
loop_
_entity.id
_entity.type
_entity.pdbx_description
1 polymer ?
#
loop_
_entity_poly.entity_id
_entity_poly.type
_entity_poly.pdbx_seq_one_letter_code
_entity_poly.pdbx_strand_id
1 'polypeptide(L)'
;MFKKRSQQSVIDEWQRYQAQQAIACANPILQRFYQMPLTDPEVPLSEVSFMALDFETTGLDPRYNEIVSFGLVPFTLRSIRPSDGYYQVVKPKCNLSEESIAFHRITHSQVATAPPLEQVLDELLERLSGCIVVVHYQHIERPFLDLACHKLWGEHCLFPLIDTMAIEARWERRGWKNQLKERLGIQPVSIRLDDSRQRYGLPTYSAHHAKVDAMATAELFLAQVVRHYSPTTAIGQLWE
;
A
#
# COMPACT_ATOMS: atom_id res chain seq x y z
N MET A 1 15.41 -21.25 11.68
CA MET A 1 15.01 -21.52 10.28
C MET A 1 13.52 -21.27 10.19
N PHE A 2 13.09 -20.07 9.82
CA PHE A 2 11.65 -19.76 9.70
C PHE A 2 11.09 -20.52 8.49
N LYS A 3 10.11 -21.39 8.73
CA LYS A 3 9.35 -22.05 7.64
C LYS A 3 8.67 -20.94 6.82
N LYS A 4 9.02 -20.86 5.53
CA LYS A 4 8.33 -19.96 4.60
C LYS A 4 6.86 -20.38 4.57
N ARG A 5 5.96 -19.45 4.94
CA ARG A 5 4.52 -19.70 4.84
C ARG A 5 4.16 -20.06 3.41
N SER A 6 3.25 -21.01 3.22
CA SER A 6 2.69 -21.27 1.89
C SER A 6 1.72 -20.15 1.52
N GLN A 7 1.57 -19.87 0.24
CA GLN A 7 0.60 -18.86 -0.23
C GLN A 7 -0.82 -19.21 0.23
N GLN A 8 -1.18 -20.49 0.21
CA GLN A 8 -2.47 -20.94 0.72
C GLN A 8 -2.68 -20.59 2.20
N SER A 9 -1.64 -20.72 3.02
CA SER A 9 -1.74 -20.33 4.44
C SER A 9 -2.00 -18.83 4.62
N VAL A 10 -1.44 -17.98 3.76
CA VAL A 10 -1.69 -16.51 3.76
C VAL A 10 -3.15 -16.23 3.40
N ILE A 11 -3.65 -16.87 2.35
CA ILE A 11 -5.05 -16.75 1.91
C ILE A 11 -6.01 -17.16 3.04
N ASP A 12 -5.79 -18.33 3.62
CA ASP A 12 -6.65 -18.87 4.70
C ASP A 12 -6.63 -17.98 5.96
N GLU A 13 -5.49 -17.37 6.27
CA GLU A 13 -5.36 -16.42 7.38
C GLU A 13 -6.19 -15.14 7.13
N TRP A 14 -6.09 -14.55 5.93
CA TRP A 14 -6.85 -13.35 5.59
C TRP A 14 -8.36 -13.60 5.55
N GLN A 15 -8.80 -14.70 4.98
CA GLN A 15 -10.23 -15.06 4.96
C GLN A 15 -10.78 -15.25 6.37
N ARG A 16 -10.04 -15.93 7.25
CA ARG A 16 -10.46 -16.09 8.65
C ARG A 16 -10.47 -14.76 9.41
N TYR A 17 -9.44 -13.94 9.22
CA TYR A 17 -9.35 -12.62 9.86
C TYR A 17 -10.52 -11.75 9.44
N GLN A 18 -10.80 -11.64 8.15
CA GLN A 18 -11.92 -10.88 7.61
C GLN A 18 -13.25 -11.33 8.23
N ALA A 19 -13.53 -12.63 8.22
CA ALA A 19 -14.77 -13.18 8.76
C ALA A 19 -14.93 -12.91 10.27
N GLN A 20 -13.83 -12.97 11.02
CA GLN A 20 -13.83 -12.65 12.45
C GLN A 20 -14.11 -11.16 12.69
N GLN A 21 -13.44 -10.26 11.98
CA GLN A 21 -13.59 -8.82 12.14
C GLN A 21 -14.97 -8.33 11.70
N ALA A 22 -15.54 -8.90 10.65
CA ALA A 22 -16.90 -8.59 10.21
C ALA A 22 -17.98 -8.77 11.29
N ILE A 23 -17.70 -9.63 12.27
CA ILE A 23 -18.60 -9.92 13.41
C ILE A 23 -18.16 -9.20 14.69
N ALA A 24 -16.84 -9.16 14.93
CA ALA A 24 -16.27 -8.75 16.22
C ALA A 24 -16.04 -7.24 16.34
N CYS A 25 -15.85 -6.52 15.22
CA CYS A 25 -15.63 -5.08 15.25
C CYS A 25 -16.82 -4.35 15.87
N ALA A 26 -16.57 -3.54 16.90
CA ALA A 26 -17.55 -2.67 17.52
C ALA A 26 -17.68 -1.34 16.78
N ASN A 27 -16.59 -0.86 16.15
CA ASN A 27 -16.65 0.37 15.37
C ASN A 27 -17.44 0.15 14.06
N PRO A 28 -18.50 0.93 13.79
CA PRO A 28 -19.37 0.70 12.63
C PRO A 28 -18.68 0.95 11.29
N ILE A 29 -17.63 1.78 11.24
CA ILE A 29 -16.87 2.06 10.03
C ILE A 29 -16.03 0.82 9.66
N LEU A 30 -15.26 0.30 10.63
CA LEU A 30 -14.47 -0.92 10.43
C LEU A 30 -15.37 -2.14 10.19
N GLN A 31 -16.50 -2.23 10.88
CA GLN A 31 -17.45 -3.32 10.66
C GLN A 31 -17.96 -3.31 9.22
N ARG A 32 -18.38 -2.15 8.67
CA ARG A 32 -18.79 -2.03 7.26
C ARG A 32 -17.65 -2.41 6.31
N PHE A 33 -16.42 -1.96 6.61
CA PHE A 33 -15.25 -2.31 5.80
C PHE A 33 -15.04 -3.82 5.76
N TYR A 34 -15.11 -4.52 6.88
CA TYR A 34 -14.93 -5.96 6.96
C TYR A 34 -16.13 -6.78 6.48
N GLN A 35 -17.34 -6.21 6.45
CA GLN A 35 -18.53 -6.85 5.87
C GLN A 35 -18.50 -6.90 4.33
N MET A 36 -17.69 -6.04 3.71
CA MET A 36 -17.43 -6.19 2.27
C MET A 36 -16.59 -7.46 2.05
N PRO A 37 -17.07 -8.40 1.23
CA PRO A 37 -16.36 -9.65 1.02
C PRO A 37 -14.98 -9.38 0.39
N LEU A 38 -13.97 -10.12 0.85
CA LEU A 38 -12.69 -10.16 0.14
C LEU A 38 -12.91 -10.67 -1.28
N THR A 39 -12.14 -10.13 -2.21
CA THR A 39 -12.06 -10.70 -3.56
C THR A 39 -11.69 -12.18 -3.45
N ASP A 40 -12.40 -13.05 -4.16
CA ASP A 40 -12.06 -14.46 -4.20
C ASP A 40 -10.62 -14.62 -4.68
N PRO A 41 -9.74 -15.33 -3.93
CA PRO A 41 -8.33 -15.48 -4.27
C PRO A 41 -8.08 -16.14 -5.62
N GLU A 42 -9.04 -16.87 -6.18
CA GLU A 42 -8.94 -17.51 -7.49
C GLU A 42 -9.32 -16.59 -8.66
N VAL A 43 -9.85 -15.38 -8.39
CA VAL A 43 -10.20 -14.42 -9.45
C VAL A 43 -8.94 -14.03 -10.23
N PRO A 44 -9.00 -14.05 -11.58
CA PRO A 44 -7.91 -13.61 -12.43
C PRO A 44 -7.59 -12.11 -12.24
N LEU A 45 -6.31 -11.73 -12.29
CA LEU A 45 -5.88 -10.33 -12.21
C LEU A 45 -6.64 -9.41 -13.21
N SER A 46 -7.03 -9.94 -14.37
CA SER A 46 -7.77 -9.18 -15.40
C SER A 46 -9.18 -8.75 -14.99
N GLU A 47 -9.74 -9.37 -13.95
CA GLU A 47 -11.11 -9.12 -13.47
C GLU A 47 -11.14 -8.34 -12.16
N VAL A 48 -9.96 -8.07 -11.58
CA VAL A 48 -9.82 -7.39 -10.28
C VAL A 48 -9.88 -5.86 -10.44
N SER A 49 -10.55 -5.21 -9.51
CA SER A 49 -10.45 -3.78 -9.27
C SER A 49 -9.38 -3.51 -8.22
N PHE A 50 -8.42 -2.66 -8.56
CA PHE A 50 -7.31 -2.28 -7.70
C PHE A 50 -7.43 -0.84 -7.22
N MET A 51 -6.88 -0.58 -6.03
CA MET A 51 -6.68 0.76 -5.52
C MET A 51 -5.20 0.92 -5.13
N ALA A 52 -4.46 1.74 -5.86
CA ALA A 52 -3.13 2.12 -5.43
C ALA A 52 -3.24 3.13 -4.28
N LEU A 53 -2.45 2.91 -3.24
CA LEU A 53 -2.42 3.73 -2.03
C LEU A 53 -0.98 4.12 -1.71
N ASP A 54 -0.80 5.37 -1.32
CA ASP A 54 0.46 5.88 -0.80
C ASP A 54 0.21 6.91 0.29
N PHE A 55 1.07 6.92 1.33
CA PHE A 55 1.03 7.85 2.45
C PHE A 55 2.29 8.72 2.50
N GLU A 56 2.09 10.03 2.74
CA GLU A 56 3.14 10.86 3.30
C GLU A 56 2.98 10.91 4.82
N THR A 57 4.11 10.83 5.52
CA THR A 57 4.14 10.74 6.97
C THR A 57 5.16 11.70 7.57
N THR A 58 5.02 12.01 8.86
CA THR A 58 6.00 12.86 9.57
C THR A 58 7.33 12.16 9.83
N GLY A 59 7.45 10.87 9.50
CA GLY A 59 8.63 10.03 9.65
C GLY A 59 8.27 8.55 9.51
N LEU A 60 9.23 7.64 9.71
CA LEU A 60 9.08 6.24 9.32
C LEU A 60 8.51 5.32 10.41
N ASP A 61 8.50 5.73 11.66
CA ASP A 61 8.03 4.89 12.78
C ASP A 61 6.62 5.30 13.21
N PRO A 62 5.58 4.49 12.96
CA PRO A 62 4.18 4.84 13.25
C PRO A 62 3.88 5.03 14.75
N ARG A 63 4.78 4.56 15.63
CA ARG A 63 4.64 4.80 17.08
C ARG A 63 4.80 6.27 17.46
N TYR A 64 5.64 6.99 16.72
CA TYR A 64 6.03 8.39 16.99
C TYR A 64 5.61 9.35 15.88
N ASN A 65 5.22 8.83 14.74
CA ASN A 65 4.89 9.61 13.56
C ASN A 65 3.45 9.38 13.12
N GLU A 66 2.93 10.29 12.30
CA GLU A 66 1.55 10.28 11.87
C GLU A 66 1.45 10.51 10.36
N ILE A 67 0.30 10.15 9.78
CA ILE A 67 -0.02 10.41 8.37
C ILE A 67 -0.21 11.92 8.20
N VAL A 68 0.37 12.48 7.14
CA VAL A 68 0.26 13.89 6.73
C VAL A 68 -0.62 14.03 5.49
N SER A 69 -0.54 13.09 4.57
CA SER A 69 -1.46 13.01 3.44
C SER A 69 -1.58 11.57 2.95
N PHE A 70 -2.64 11.32 2.21
CA PHE A 70 -2.80 10.07 1.49
C PHE A 70 -3.33 10.30 0.07
N GLY A 71 -2.89 9.43 -0.83
CA GLY A 71 -3.27 9.42 -2.23
C GLY A 71 -3.82 8.07 -2.64
N LEU A 72 -4.91 8.09 -3.39
CA LEU A 72 -5.59 6.92 -3.91
C LEU A 72 -5.75 7.05 -5.42
N VAL A 73 -5.45 6.00 -6.16
CA VAL A 73 -5.68 5.95 -7.62
C VAL A 73 -6.30 4.60 -7.98
N PRO A 74 -7.58 4.59 -8.40
CA PRO A 74 -8.23 3.36 -8.84
C PRO A 74 -7.72 2.94 -10.21
N PHE A 75 -7.54 1.62 -10.39
CA PHE A 75 -7.08 1.07 -11.66
C PHE A 75 -7.52 -0.38 -11.87
N THR A 76 -7.38 -0.85 -13.09
CA THR A 76 -7.51 -2.24 -13.51
C THR A 76 -6.31 -2.59 -14.39
N LEU A 77 -6.16 -3.84 -14.81
CA LEU A 77 -5.11 -4.18 -15.81
C LEU A 77 -5.29 -3.47 -17.15
N ARG A 78 -6.47 -2.88 -17.42
CA ARG A 78 -6.76 -2.20 -18.69
C ARG A 78 -6.53 -0.70 -18.65
N SER A 79 -6.67 -0.08 -17.49
CA SER A 79 -6.60 1.39 -17.37
C SER A 79 -6.34 1.84 -15.95
N ILE A 80 -5.57 2.92 -15.82
CA ILE A 80 -5.44 3.70 -14.59
C ILE A 80 -6.36 4.91 -14.73
N ARG A 81 -7.08 5.29 -13.66
CA ARG A 81 -8.04 6.40 -13.64
C ARG A 81 -7.64 7.49 -12.65
N PRO A 82 -6.64 8.32 -12.96
CA PRO A 82 -6.17 9.35 -12.03
C PRO A 82 -7.22 10.44 -11.75
N SER A 83 -8.16 10.68 -12.69
CA SER A 83 -9.30 11.60 -12.50
C SER A 83 -10.23 11.16 -11.37
N ASP A 84 -10.38 9.86 -11.18
CA ASP A 84 -11.21 9.25 -10.13
C ASP A 84 -10.43 9.06 -8.82
N GLY A 85 -9.15 9.42 -8.84
CA GLY A 85 -8.27 9.33 -7.68
C GLY A 85 -8.59 10.39 -6.62
N TYR A 86 -8.19 10.10 -5.40
CA TYR A 86 -8.42 10.96 -4.24
C TYR A 86 -7.08 11.39 -3.63
N TYR A 87 -7.02 12.61 -3.13
CA TYR A 87 -5.86 13.13 -2.40
C TYR A 87 -6.35 13.96 -1.24
N GLN A 88 -5.83 13.69 -0.05
CA GLN A 88 -6.20 14.42 1.16
C GLN A 88 -4.97 14.70 2.01
N VAL A 89 -4.76 15.97 2.32
CA VAL A 89 -3.85 16.39 3.40
C VAL A 89 -4.62 16.30 4.71
N VAL A 90 -3.98 15.77 5.75
CA VAL A 90 -4.55 15.68 7.09
C VAL A 90 -3.65 16.40 8.10
N LYS A 91 -4.28 16.84 9.20
CA LYS A 91 -3.58 17.53 10.28
C LYS A 91 -3.04 16.50 11.28
N PRO A 92 -1.72 16.26 11.33
CA PRO A 92 -1.13 15.42 12.36
C PRO A 92 -1.20 16.12 13.74
N LYS A 93 -1.19 15.34 14.81
CA LYS A 93 -1.12 15.86 16.19
C LYS A 93 0.32 16.21 16.57
N CYS A 94 1.30 15.54 15.95
CA CYS A 94 2.72 15.85 16.12
C CYS A 94 3.15 16.98 15.19
N ASN A 95 4.22 17.69 15.56
CA ASN A 95 4.78 18.73 14.72
C ASN A 95 5.50 18.14 13.51
N LEU A 96 5.38 18.83 12.37
CA LEU A 96 6.19 18.52 11.19
C LEU A 96 7.65 18.89 11.47
N SER A 97 8.57 17.99 11.18
CA SER A 97 10.01 18.29 11.15
C SER A 97 10.37 18.99 9.83
N GLU A 98 11.42 19.81 9.84
CA GLU A 98 11.96 20.42 8.62
C GLU A 98 12.34 19.35 7.58
N GLU A 99 12.85 18.20 8.04
CA GLU A 99 13.21 17.08 7.18
C GLU A 99 11.96 16.50 6.48
N SER A 100 10.86 16.29 7.22
CA SER A 100 9.63 15.76 6.61
C SER A 100 9.04 16.75 5.59
N ILE A 101 9.04 18.07 5.91
CA ILE A 101 8.59 19.12 4.98
C ILE A 101 9.47 19.14 3.72
N ALA A 102 10.79 19.04 3.87
CA ALA A 102 11.70 18.99 2.74
C ALA A 102 11.45 17.77 1.84
N PHE A 103 10.97 16.67 2.45
CA PHE A 103 10.70 15.41 1.76
C PHE A 103 9.38 15.46 0.98
N HIS A 104 8.25 15.66 1.65
CA HIS A 104 6.91 15.62 1.02
C HIS A 104 6.39 17.01 0.58
N ARG A 105 7.09 18.11 0.90
CA ARG A 105 6.75 19.48 0.52
C ARG A 105 5.42 20.02 1.04
N ILE A 106 4.78 19.31 1.96
CA ILE A 106 3.55 19.77 2.61
C ILE A 106 3.95 20.71 3.74
N THR A 107 3.48 21.94 3.67
CA THR A 107 3.88 23.01 4.58
C THR A 107 3.03 23.07 5.85
N HIS A 108 3.53 23.74 6.88
CA HIS A 108 2.76 24.01 8.10
C HIS A 108 1.41 24.69 7.81
N SER A 109 1.35 25.61 6.84
CA SER A 109 0.11 26.30 6.48
C SER A 109 -0.95 25.36 5.88
N GLN A 110 -0.51 24.38 5.08
CA GLN A 110 -1.42 23.40 4.48
C GLN A 110 -2.01 22.47 5.55
N VAL A 111 -1.19 21.96 6.48
CA VAL A 111 -1.70 21.11 7.55
C VAL A 111 -2.51 21.88 8.60
N ALA A 112 -2.24 23.17 8.81
CA ALA A 112 -2.99 23.97 9.77
C ALA A 112 -4.49 24.08 9.42
N THR A 113 -4.82 24.06 8.14
CA THR A 113 -6.20 24.15 7.62
C THR A 113 -6.80 22.80 7.24
N ALA A 114 -5.98 21.73 7.28
CA ALA A 114 -6.43 20.39 6.92
C ALA A 114 -7.31 19.77 8.03
N PRO A 115 -8.25 18.88 7.68
CA PRO A 115 -9.02 18.13 8.65
C PRO A 115 -8.12 17.16 9.42
N PRO A 116 -8.43 16.84 10.67
CA PRO A 116 -7.77 15.75 11.38
C PRO A 116 -8.14 14.40 10.71
N LEU A 117 -7.25 13.40 10.83
CA LEU A 117 -7.41 12.10 10.18
C LEU A 117 -8.74 11.42 10.51
N GLU A 118 -9.21 11.54 11.76
CA GLU A 118 -10.48 10.95 12.21
C GLU A 118 -11.72 11.41 11.42
N GLN A 119 -11.67 12.59 10.80
CA GLN A 119 -12.79 13.12 9.99
C GLN A 119 -12.83 12.57 8.56
N VAL A 120 -11.73 12.02 8.08
CA VAL A 120 -11.59 11.55 6.69
C VAL A 120 -11.29 10.05 6.59
N LEU A 121 -11.12 9.39 7.73
CA LEU A 121 -10.75 7.97 7.77
C LEU A 121 -11.90 7.07 7.28
N ASP A 122 -13.16 7.45 7.52
CA ASP A 122 -14.33 6.75 6.99
C ASP A 122 -14.31 6.75 5.45
N GLU A 123 -14.10 7.92 4.84
CA GLU A 123 -13.99 8.04 3.38
C GLU A 123 -12.80 7.25 2.82
N LEU A 124 -11.65 7.26 3.50
CA LEU A 124 -10.50 6.46 3.11
C LEU A 124 -10.86 4.97 3.07
N LEU A 125 -11.44 4.44 4.13
CA LEU A 125 -11.82 3.03 4.24
C LEU A 125 -12.93 2.66 3.25
N GLU A 126 -13.90 3.52 3.03
CA GLU A 126 -14.95 3.31 2.03
C GLU A 126 -14.35 3.17 0.62
N ARG A 127 -13.38 4.02 0.27
CA ARG A 127 -12.69 3.95 -1.04
C ARG A 127 -11.81 2.71 -1.22
N LEU A 128 -11.27 2.17 -0.13
CA LEU A 128 -10.50 0.91 -0.14
C LEU A 128 -11.41 -0.33 -0.19
N SER A 129 -12.65 -0.21 0.24
CA SER A 129 -13.60 -1.32 0.32
C SER A 129 -13.87 -1.94 -1.06
N GLY A 130 -13.86 -3.27 -1.14
CA GLY A 130 -14.13 -4.01 -2.37
C GLY A 130 -13.04 -3.92 -3.44
N CYS A 131 -11.90 -3.30 -3.13
CA CYS A 131 -10.73 -3.24 -4.00
C CYS A 131 -9.57 -4.03 -3.41
N ILE A 132 -8.67 -4.51 -4.26
CA ILE A 132 -7.35 -4.98 -3.81
C ILE A 132 -6.42 -3.78 -3.72
N VAL A 133 -5.91 -3.52 -2.52
CA VAL A 133 -4.98 -2.42 -2.28
C VAL A 133 -3.59 -2.77 -2.80
N VAL A 134 -2.96 -1.85 -3.52
CA VAL A 134 -1.61 -1.97 -4.06
C VAL A 134 -0.75 -0.84 -3.52
N VAL A 135 0.37 -1.19 -2.91
CA VAL A 135 1.30 -0.24 -2.29
C VAL A 135 2.73 -0.46 -2.79
N HIS A 136 3.61 0.49 -2.48
CA HIS A 136 5.05 0.30 -2.64
C HIS A 136 5.76 0.44 -1.32
N TYR A 137 6.06 -0.69 -0.65
CA TYR A 137 6.62 -0.80 0.69
C TYR A 137 5.58 -0.80 1.81
N GLN A 138 4.83 -1.90 1.92
CA GLN A 138 3.74 -2.10 2.88
C GLN A 138 4.05 -1.74 4.35
N HIS A 139 5.33 -1.62 4.70
CA HIS A 139 5.76 -1.28 6.06
C HIS A 139 5.53 0.20 6.43
N ILE A 140 4.98 0.99 5.50
CA ILE A 140 4.45 2.32 5.79
C ILE A 140 2.92 2.25 5.87
N GLU A 141 2.22 1.93 4.76
CA GLU A 141 0.76 2.05 4.69
C GLU A 141 0.06 1.18 5.72
N ARG A 142 0.45 -0.09 5.82
CA ARG A 142 -0.21 -1.05 6.75
C ARG A 142 -0.08 -0.64 8.22
N PRO A 143 1.13 -0.44 8.80
CA PRO A 143 1.25 -0.12 10.21
C PRO A 143 0.77 1.29 10.58
N PHE A 144 0.86 2.27 9.66
CA PHE A 144 0.33 3.61 9.93
C PHE A 144 -1.19 3.61 9.98
N LEU A 145 -1.86 2.94 9.04
CA LEU A 145 -3.31 2.84 9.03
C LEU A 145 -3.83 2.02 10.22
N ASP A 146 -3.20 0.87 10.48
CA ASP A 146 -3.56 0.01 11.60
C ASP A 146 -3.45 0.76 12.94
N LEU A 147 -2.32 1.42 13.18
CA LEU A 147 -2.11 2.15 14.43
C LEU A 147 -3.01 3.39 14.53
N ALA A 148 -3.33 4.05 13.42
CA ALA A 148 -4.29 5.15 13.41
C ALA A 148 -5.69 4.68 13.84
N CYS A 149 -6.18 3.58 13.28
CA CYS A 149 -7.44 2.96 13.68
C CYS A 149 -7.41 2.53 15.14
N HIS A 150 -6.32 1.90 15.57
CA HIS A 150 -6.18 1.48 16.97
C HIS A 150 -6.17 2.66 17.95
N LYS A 151 -5.47 3.74 17.64
CA LYS A 151 -5.46 4.95 18.50
C LYS A 151 -6.82 5.65 18.55
N LEU A 152 -7.58 5.62 17.47
CA LEU A 152 -8.88 6.32 17.39
C LEU A 152 -10.04 5.47 17.94
N TRP A 153 -10.02 4.18 17.68
CA TRP A 153 -11.17 3.28 17.92
C TRP A 153 -10.85 2.10 18.85
N GLY A 154 -9.58 1.87 19.19
CA GLY A 154 -9.16 0.72 19.98
C GLY A 154 -9.13 -0.58 19.18
N GLU A 155 -9.32 -0.54 17.87
CA GLU A 155 -9.44 -1.69 16.97
C GLU A 155 -8.40 -1.66 15.85
N HIS A 156 -8.03 -2.82 15.36
CA HIS A 156 -7.05 -2.99 14.30
C HIS A 156 -7.68 -2.94 12.90
N CYS A 157 -6.96 -2.33 11.94
CA CYS A 157 -7.36 -2.30 10.54
C CYS A 157 -6.31 -2.99 9.68
N LEU A 158 -6.48 -4.30 9.46
CA LEU A 158 -5.58 -5.13 8.66
C LEU A 158 -6.36 -5.82 7.54
N PHE A 159 -5.77 -5.89 6.36
CA PHE A 159 -6.34 -6.53 5.17
C PHE A 159 -5.24 -6.98 4.21
N PRO A 160 -5.53 -7.94 3.30
CA PRO A 160 -4.57 -8.35 2.28
C PRO A 160 -4.28 -7.20 1.32
N LEU A 161 -3.04 -7.08 0.92
CA LEU A 161 -2.61 -6.09 -0.07
C LEU A 161 -1.53 -6.68 -0.98
N ILE A 162 -1.19 -5.96 -2.03
CA ILE A 162 -0.07 -6.27 -2.92
C ILE A 162 1.02 -5.23 -2.67
N ASP A 163 2.24 -5.70 -2.43
CA ASP A 163 3.42 -4.85 -2.29
C ASP A 163 4.32 -4.97 -3.53
N THR A 164 4.35 -3.93 -4.35
CA THR A 164 5.18 -3.87 -5.56
C THR A 164 6.68 -3.95 -5.24
N MET A 165 7.12 -3.47 -4.07
CA MET A 165 8.51 -3.63 -3.61
C MET A 165 8.82 -5.09 -3.26
N ALA A 166 7.87 -5.84 -2.67
CA ALA A 166 8.03 -7.26 -2.40
C ALA A 166 8.10 -8.07 -3.72
N ILE A 167 7.33 -7.66 -4.75
CA ILE A 167 7.45 -8.24 -6.10
C ILE A 167 8.86 -7.99 -6.66
N GLU A 168 9.37 -6.75 -6.63
CA GLU A 168 10.73 -6.44 -7.07
C GLU A 168 11.78 -7.27 -6.31
N ALA A 169 11.67 -7.36 -4.99
CA ALA A 169 12.58 -8.16 -4.17
C ALA A 169 12.55 -9.65 -4.58
N ARG A 170 11.38 -10.15 -4.94
CA ARG A 170 11.20 -11.54 -5.39
C ARG A 170 11.94 -11.83 -6.69
N TRP A 171 11.95 -10.90 -7.63
CA TRP A 171 12.54 -11.10 -8.96
C TRP A 171 13.98 -10.60 -9.05
N GLU A 172 14.32 -9.45 -8.47
CA GLU A 172 15.62 -8.81 -8.61
C GLU A 172 16.64 -9.25 -7.55
N ARG A 173 16.18 -9.72 -6.37
CA ARG A 173 17.08 -10.08 -5.25
C ARG A 173 17.14 -11.58 -4.96
N ARG A 174 16.30 -12.41 -5.58
CA ARG A 174 16.35 -13.86 -5.42
C ARG A 174 17.30 -14.52 -6.44
N GLY A 175 17.89 -15.62 -5.99
CA GLY A 175 18.73 -16.48 -6.81
C GLY A 175 20.18 -16.53 -6.36
N TRP A 176 20.87 -17.61 -6.71
CA TRP A 176 22.24 -17.88 -6.30
C TRP A 176 23.24 -16.80 -6.76
N LYS A 177 22.99 -16.18 -7.93
CA LYS A 177 23.82 -15.08 -8.46
C LYS A 177 23.80 -13.85 -7.54
N ASN A 178 22.65 -13.51 -6.97
CA ASN A 178 22.52 -12.37 -6.06
C ASN A 178 23.15 -12.69 -4.70
N GLN A 179 22.97 -13.90 -4.19
CA GLN A 179 23.66 -14.36 -2.98
C GLN A 179 25.19 -14.34 -3.14
N LEU A 180 25.70 -14.69 -4.32
CA LEU A 180 27.14 -14.61 -4.62
C LEU A 180 27.61 -13.14 -4.67
N LYS A 181 26.84 -12.24 -5.30
CA LYS A 181 27.15 -10.80 -5.32
C LYS A 181 27.21 -10.21 -3.92
N GLU A 182 26.24 -10.53 -3.07
CA GLU A 182 26.23 -10.10 -1.66
C GLU A 182 27.47 -10.58 -0.89
N ARG A 183 27.87 -11.83 -1.09
CA ARG A 183 29.12 -12.38 -0.50
C ARG A 183 30.39 -11.67 -0.99
N LEU A 184 30.35 -11.12 -2.20
CA LEU A 184 31.43 -10.33 -2.78
C LEU A 184 31.36 -8.83 -2.39
N GLY A 185 30.45 -8.43 -1.50
CA GLY A 185 30.26 -7.06 -1.07
C GLY A 185 29.60 -6.14 -2.11
N ILE A 186 29.02 -6.72 -3.18
CA ILE A 186 28.29 -5.95 -4.20
C ILE A 186 26.93 -5.59 -3.64
N GLN A 187 26.63 -4.29 -3.62
CA GLN A 187 25.34 -3.80 -3.13
C GLN A 187 24.17 -4.41 -3.95
N PRO A 188 23.09 -4.83 -3.26
CA PRO A 188 21.93 -5.35 -3.95
C PRO A 188 21.28 -4.26 -4.81
N VAL A 189 20.60 -4.70 -5.87
CA VAL A 189 19.85 -3.80 -6.75
C VAL A 189 18.82 -3.02 -5.93
N SER A 190 18.76 -1.69 -6.13
CA SER A 190 17.74 -0.86 -5.49
C SER A 190 16.34 -1.26 -5.98
N ILE A 191 15.41 -1.37 -5.04
CA ILE A 191 14.00 -1.68 -5.30
C ILE A 191 13.07 -0.54 -4.85
N ARG A 192 13.61 0.68 -4.69
CA ARG A 192 12.81 1.88 -4.47
C ARG A 192 11.92 2.15 -5.69
N LEU A 193 10.85 2.88 -5.49
CA LEU A 193 9.84 3.13 -6.51
C LEU A 193 10.44 3.65 -7.82
N ASP A 194 11.21 4.72 -7.77
CA ASP A 194 11.81 5.35 -8.95
C ASP A 194 12.80 4.44 -9.66
N ASP A 195 13.69 3.76 -8.92
CA ASP A 195 14.67 2.83 -9.48
C ASP A 195 13.99 1.62 -10.12
N SER A 196 12.91 1.12 -9.51
CA SER A 196 12.11 0.05 -10.06
C SER A 196 11.44 0.50 -11.35
N ARG A 197 10.76 1.64 -11.34
CA ARG A 197 10.10 2.24 -12.51
C ARG A 197 11.06 2.45 -13.69
N GLN A 198 12.26 2.94 -13.40
CA GLN A 198 13.31 3.13 -14.41
C GLN A 198 13.69 1.80 -15.11
N ARG A 199 13.77 0.69 -14.37
CA ARG A 199 14.04 -0.65 -14.95
C ARG A 199 12.98 -1.11 -15.94
N TYR A 200 11.74 -0.67 -15.77
CA TYR A 200 10.63 -0.96 -16.69
C TYR A 200 10.48 0.11 -17.80
N GLY A 201 11.35 1.13 -17.84
CA GLY A 201 11.28 2.20 -18.82
C GLY A 201 10.05 3.12 -18.64
N LEU A 202 9.51 3.19 -17.42
CA LEU A 202 8.36 4.03 -17.09
C LEU A 202 8.79 5.50 -16.92
N PRO A 203 7.89 6.47 -17.17
CA PRO A 203 8.18 7.89 -17.00
C PRO A 203 8.60 8.25 -15.58
N THR A 204 9.46 9.24 -15.42
CA THR A 204 9.81 9.81 -14.11
C THR A 204 8.79 10.84 -13.68
N TYR A 205 8.44 10.85 -12.40
CA TYR A 205 7.55 11.82 -11.77
C TYR A 205 8.28 12.60 -10.69
N SER A 206 7.70 13.75 -10.30
CA SER A 206 8.14 14.41 -9.08
C SER A 206 7.67 13.58 -7.90
N ALA A 207 8.60 12.92 -7.22
CA ALA A 207 8.35 12.09 -6.05
C ALA A 207 7.83 12.89 -4.85
N HIS A 208 7.31 12.17 -3.87
CA HIS A 208 6.86 12.67 -2.57
C HIS A 208 5.59 13.53 -2.64
N HIS A 209 4.65 13.06 -3.44
CA HIS A 209 3.26 13.51 -3.43
C HIS A 209 2.36 12.27 -3.49
N ALA A 210 1.68 11.97 -2.41
CA ALA A 210 0.98 10.68 -2.21
C ALA A 210 0.12 10.24 -3.42
N LYS A 211 -0.64 11.14 -4.06
CA LYS A 211 -1.43 10.75 -5.25
C LYS A 211 -0.57 10.44 -6.48
N VAL A 212 0.56 11.13 -6.64
CA VAL A 212 1.49 10.88 -7.75
C VAL A 212 2.22 9.56 -7.53
N ASP A 213 2.63 9.28 -6.29
CA ASP A 213 3.33 8.05 -5.94
C ASP A 213 2.38 6.84 -5.96
N ALA A 214 1.10 7.02 -5.58
CA ALA A 214 0.06 6.01 -5.82
C ALA A 214 -0.13 5.71 -7.32
N MET A 215 -0.18 6.73 -8.18
CA MET A 215 -0.23 6.53 -9.64
C MET A 215 1.02 5.82 -10.16
N ALA A 216 2.19 6.24 -9.70
CA ALA A 216 3.48 5.63 -10.03
C ALA A 216 3.53 4.15 -9.62
N THR A 217 2.97 3.81 -8.46
CA THR A 217 2.82 2.44 -7.95
C THR A 217 1.87 1.61 -8.82
N ALA A 218 0.73 2.18 -9.24
CA ALA A 218 -0.19 1.51 -10.17
C ALA A 218 0.49 1.16 -11.51
N GLU A 219 1.21 2.12 -12.11
CA GLU A 219 1.95 1.87 -13.36
C GLU A 219 3.05 0.83 -13.20
N LEU A 220 3.81 0.86 -12.08
CA LEU A 220 4.81 -0.15 -11.78
C LEU A 220 4.17 -1.53 -11.67
N PHE A 221 3.04 -1.65 -10.96
CA PHE A 221 2.33 -2.93 -10.84
C PHE A 221 1.89 -3.48 -12.20
N LEU A 222 1.33 -2.62 -13.09
CA LEU A 222 0.96 -3.04 -14.43
C LEU A 222 2.17 -3.57 -15.21
N ALA A 223 3.32 -2.88 -15.14
CA ALA A 223 4.56 -3.32 -15.79
C ALA A 223 5.07 -4.65 -15.21
N GLN A 224 4.99 -4.83 -13.89
CA GLN A 224 5.35 -6.08 -13.21
C GLN A 224 4.43 -7.24 -13.65
N VAL A 225 3.12 -6.99 -13.77
CA VAL A 225 2.19 -8.01 -14.26
C VAL A 225 2.54 -8.43 -15.68
N VAL A 226 2.77 -7.49 -16.58
CA VAL A 226 3.14 -7.79 -17.97
C VAL A 226 4.44 -8.59 -18.04
N ARG A 227 5.41 -8.31 -17.16
CA ARG A 227 6.74 -8.95 -17.20
C ARG A 227 6.79 -10.29 -16.50
N HIS A 228 6.04 -10.50 -15.42
CA HIS A 228 6.27 -11.61 -14.49
C HIS A 228 5.05 -12.50 -14.27
N TYR A 229 3.88 -12.08 -14.68
CA TYR A 229 2.62 -12.79 -14.43
C TYR A 229 1.80 -12.90 -15.72
N SER A 230 0.65 -13.51 -15.61
CA SER A 230 -0.37 -13.55 -16.66
C SER A 230 -1.63 -12.78 -16.21
N PRO A 231 -2.41 -12.18 -17.11
CA PRO A 231 -3.73 -11.65 -16.78
C PRO A 231 -4.66 -12.68 -16.12
N THR A 232 -4.41 -13.98 -16.34
CA THR A 232 -5.14 -15.11 -15.76
C THR A 232 -4.57 -15.59 -14.43
N THR A 233 -3.48 -14.98 -13.93
CA THR A 233 -2.94 -15.33 -12.62
C THR A 233 -3.97 -15.03 -11.53
N ALA A 234 -4.20 -15.98 -10.63
CA ALA A 234 -5.11 -15.84 -9.50
C ALA A 234 -4.58 -14.77 -8.52
N ILE A 235 -5.43 -13.84 -8.10
CA ILE A 235 -5.07 -12.67 -7.28
C ILE A 235 -4.45 -13.08 -5.94
N GLY A 236 -4.92 -14.17 -5.34
CA GLY A 236 -4.41 -14.69 -4.08
C GLY A 236 -2.93 -15.07 -4.09
N GLN A 237 -2.32 -15.27 -5.28
CA GLN A 237 -0.89 -15.53 -5.40
C GLN A 237 -0.01 -14.32 -5.08
N LEU A 238 -0.58 -13.12 -5.08
CA LEU A 238 0.12 -11.85 -4.84
C LEU A 238 -0.16 -11.24 -3.47
N TRP A 239 -1.06 -11.80 -2.68
CA TRP A 239 -1.37 -11.29 -1.34
C TRP A 239 -0.19 -11.41 -0.38
N GLU A 240 0.04 -10.32 0.39
CA GLU A 240 1.03 -10.23 1.47
C GLU A 240 0.35 -10.17 2.85
#